data_f1e04620f48a2a572a4a07b65defbee2
#
_entry.id   f1e04620f48a2a572a4a07b65defbee2
#
_cell.length_a   1.000
_cell.length_b   1.000
_cell.length_c   1.000
_cell.angle_alpha   90.00
_cell.angle_beta   90.00
_cell.angle_gamma   90.00
#
_symmetry.space_group_name_H-M   'P 1'
#
loop_
_entity.id
_entity.type
_entity.pdbx_description
1 polymer ?
#
loop_
_entity_poly.entity_id
_entity_poly.type
_entity_poly.pdbx_seq_one_letter_code
_entity_poly.pdbx_strand_id
1 'polypeptide(L)'
;MSNGIENTLVMTTAPASDRGQIMLMKGRDLWVFMPSISQPVRLPLSQRLTGQVSNGDLARANFQGDYTPKLLRAEEIEGQSYFVLELTAIDSGVTYSKVIYWVNQRSFRPYKAEFYTLSGRLLKTAHYKNFKPLGGETRPTQLVMEDALKAGEKSVLDYQNMMQKDLPDKIFTKDYLKKLE
;
A
#
# COMPACT_ATOMS: atom_id res chain seq x y z
N MET A 1 -8.02 -0.99 -9.03
CA MET A 1 -9.45 -0.85 -8.65
C MET A 1 -9.60 -1.24 -7.20
N SER A 2 -10.34 -0.48 -6.40
CA SER A 2 -10.58 -0.83 -4.99
C SER A 2 -12.05 -0.54 -4.62
N ASN A 3 -12.59 -1.33 -3.69
CA ASN A 3 -13.91 -1.12 -3.10
C ASN A 3 -13.77 -1.23 -1.57
N GLY A 4 -13.99 -0.12 -0.88
CA GLY A 4 -13.71 -0.01 0.55
C GLY A 4 -12.23 -0.21 0.88
N ILE A 5 -11.97 -0.69 2.10
CA ILE A 5 -10.63 -0.94 2.63
C ILE A 5 -10.16 -2.39 2.45
N GLU A 6 -11.06 -3.28 2.04
CA GLU A 6 -10.82 -4.73 2.05
C GLU A 6 -10.61 -5.34 0.65
N ASN A 7 -11.12 -4.68 -0.38
CA ASN A 7 -11.11 -5.23 -1.73
C ASN A 7 -10.24 -4.37 -2.65
N THR A 8 -9.18 -4.95 -3.20
CA THR A 8 -8.31 -4.30 -4.19
C THR A 8 -7.96 -5.27 -5.30
N LEU A 9 -8.06 -4.81 -6.55
CA LEU A 9 -7.62 -5.53 -7.73
C LEU A 9 -6.61 -4.66 -8.48
N VAL A 10 -5.43 -5.20 -8.72
CA VAL A 10 -4.35 -4.57 -9.49
C VAL A 10 -4.04 -5.42 -10.69
N MET A 11 -4.01 -4.81 -11.88
CA MET A 11 -3.63 -5.47 -13.13
C MET A 11 -2.34 -4.85 -13.66
N THR A 12 -1.36 -5.68 -13.95
CA THR A 12 -0.09 -5.24 -14.56
C THR A 12 -0.28 -5.14 -16.08
N THR A 13 -0.01 -3.95 -16.62
CA THR A 13 -0.17 -3.67 -18.06
C THR A 13 1.18 -3.52 -18.78
N ALA A 14 2.25 -3.32 -18.04
CA ALA A 14 3.62 -3.23 -18.52
C ALA A 14 4.60 -3.59 -17.37
N PRO A 15 5.83 -4.04 -17.65
CA PRO A 15 6.38 -4.41 -18.97
C PRO A 15 5.70 -5.65 -19.57
N ALA A 16 6.05 -5.99 -20.81
CA ALA A 16 5.45 -7.14 -21.53
C ALA A 16 5.66 -8.48 -20.79
N SER A 17 6.78 -8.64 -20.07
CA SER A 17 7.07 -9.84 -19.24
C SER A 17 6.06 -10.08 -18.12
N ASP A 18 5.46 -9.01 -17.60
CA ASP A 18 4.60 -9.05 -16.41
C ASP A 18 3.13 -8.73 -16.75
N ARG A 19 2.88 -8.39 -18.03
CA ARG A 19 1.55 -8.06 -18.53
C ARG A 19 0.57 -9.19 -18.28
N GLY A 20 -0.61 -8.84 -17.78
CA GLY A 20 -1.67 -9.80 -17.47
C GLY A 20 -1.54 -10.41 -16.07
N GLN A 21 -0.47 -10.12 -15.32
CA GLN A 21 -0.44 -10.45 -13.90
C GLN A 21 -1.51 -9.65 -13.17
N ILE A 22 -2.30 -10.33 -12.35
CA ILE A 22 -3.38 -9.71 -11.57
C ILE A 22 -3.19 -10.05 -10.10
N MET A 23 -3.25 -9.02 -9.24
CA MET A 23 -3.30 -9.19 -7.79
C MET A 23 -4.70 -8.88 -7.28
N LEU A 24 -5.23 -9.76 -6.45
CA LEU A 24 -6.49 -9.57 -5.74
C LEU A 24 -6.21 -9.58 -4.23
N MET A 25 -6.49 -8.47 -3.57
CA MET A 25 -6.62 -8.41 -2.12
C MET A 25 -8.10 -8.53 -1.77
N LYS A 26 -8.43 -9.47 -0.89
CA LYS A 26 -9.76 -9.60 -0.29
C LYS A 26 -9.61 -9.80 1.22
N GLY A 27 -10.06 -8.81 1.98
CA GLY A 27 -9.71 -8.73 3.38
C GLY A 27 -8.19 -8.68 3.55
N ARG A 28 -7.62 -9.67 4.22
CA ARG A 28 -6.16 -9.82 4.42
C ARG A 28 -5.52 -10.87 3.52
N ASP A 29 -6.28 -11.49 2.63
CA ASP A 29 -5.76 -12.46 1.69
C ASP A 29 -5.32 -11.80 0.40
N LEU A 30 -4.07 -12.02 0.01
CA LEU A 30 -3.52 -11.60 -1.26
C LEU A 30 -3.35 -12.79 -2.19
N TRP A 31 -4.00 -12.71 -3.33
CA TRP A 31 -3.94 -13.70 -4.41
C TRP A 31 -3.28 -13.10 -5.63
N VAL A 32 -2.45 -13.88 -6.31
CA VAL A 32 -1.84 -13.51 -7.58
C VAL A 32 -2.28 -14.51 -8.63
N PHE A 33 -2.71 -13.99 -9.77
CA PHE A 33 -2.92 -14.72 -10.98
C PHE A 33 -1.89 -14.29 -12.02
N MET A 34 -1.30 -15.26 -12.72
CA MET A 34 -0.36 -15.04 -13.82
C MET A 34 -0.87 -15.78 -15.04
N PRO A 35 -0.76 -15.23 -16.27
CA PRO A 35 -1.23 -15.89 -17.49
C PRO A 35 -0.67 -17.31 -17.72
N SER A 36 0.54 -17.58 -17.17
CA SER A 36 1.18 -18.89 -17.24
C SER A 36 0.66 -19.93 -16.24
N ILE A 37 -0.23 -19.53 -15.33
CA ILE A 37 -0.75 -20.37 -14.24
C ILE A 37 -2.27 -20.36 -14.28
N SER A 38 -2.87 -21.53 -14.46
CA SER A 38 -4.33 -21.70 -14.59
C SER A 38 -5.14 -21.40 -13.33
N GLN A 39 -4.49 -21.23 -12.16
CA GLN A 39 -5.17 -21.00 -10.89
C GLN A 39 -4.50 -19.84 -10.10
N PRO A 40 -5.30 -18.97 -9.46
CA PRO A 40 -4.76 -17.95 -8.57
C PRO A 40 -4.00 -18.59 -7.39
N VAL A 41 -2.81 -18.07 -7.09
CA VAL A 41 -1.97 -18.52 -5.98
C VAL A 41 -2.08 -17.53 -4.83
N ARG A 42 -2.33 -18.02 -3.61
CA ARG A 42 -2.33 -17.20 -2.40
C ARG A 42 -0.88 -16.91 -1.99
N LEU A 43 -0.54 -15.62 -1.84
CA LEU A 43 0.77 -15.22 -1.37
C LEU A 43 0.83 -15.24 0.16
N PRO A 44 1.80 -15.95 0.76
CA PRO A 44 2.07 -15.86 2.19
C PRO A 44 2.60 -14.47 2.57
N LEU A 45 2.50 -14.11 3.85
CA LEU A 45 2.89 -12.80 4.37
C LEU A 45 4.34 -12.42 4.01
N SER A 46 5.27 -13.38 4.08
CA SER A 46 6.68 -13.18 3.73
C SER A 46 6.90 -12.72 2.28
N GLN A 47 6.09 -13.20 1.35
CA GLN A 47 6.16 -12.79 -0.06
C GLN A 47 5.48 -11.45 -0.34
N ARG A 48 4.65 -10.95 0.59
CA ARG A 48 4.06 -9.60 0.48
C ARG A 48 5.07 -8.49 0.77
N LEU A 49 6.17 -8.83 1.43
CA LEU A 49 7.22 -7.90 1.83
C LEU A 49 8.38 -7.80 0.82
N THR A 50 8.33 -8.57 -0.26
CA THR A 50 9.41 -8.57 -1.28
C THR A 50 9.33 -7.35 -2.19
N GLY A 51 10.51 -6.79 -2.50
CA GLY A 51 10.67 -5.61 -3.35
C GLY A 51 10.53 -4.28 -2.60
N GLN A 52 10.99 -3.22 -3.22
CA GLN A 52 10.93 -1.84 -2.68
C GLN A 52 9.48 -1.38 -2.54
N VAL A 53 8.68 -1.54 -3.61
CA VAL A 53 7.22 -1.50 -3.55
C VAL A 53 6.77 -2.95 -3.50
N SER A 54 6.45 -3.41 -2.31
CA SER A 54 6.01 -4.79 -2.15
C SER A 54 4.56 -4.99 -2.64
N ASN A 55 4.22 -6.23 -2.94
CA ASN A 55 2.85 -6.58 -3.31
C ASN A 55 1.82 -6.12 -2.26
N GLY A 56 2.21 -6.11 -0.98
CA GLY A 56 1.38 -5.60 0.11
C GLY A 56 1.13 -4.10 0.04
N ASP A 57 2.11 -3.30 -0.39
CA ASP A 57 1.98 -1.85 -0.53
C ASP A 57 1.03 -1.48 -1.67
N LEU A 58 1.09 -2.21 -2.79
CA LEU A 58 0.20 -2.01 -3.93
C LEU A 58 -1.23 -2.42 -3.63
N ALA A 59 -1.41 -3.51 -2.90
CA ALA A 59 -2.73 -4.07 -2.65
C ALA A 59 -3.47 -3.37 -1.50
N ARG A 60 -2.76 -2.85 -0.50
CA ARG A 60 -3.38 -2.25 0.70
C ARG A 60 -2.59 -1.04 1.20
N ALA A 61 -2.94 0.12 0.68
CA ALA A 61 -2.37 1.40 1.08
C ALA A 61 -3.11 2.06 2.27
N ASN A 62 -4.00 1.33 2.96
CA ASN A 62 -4.83 1.85 4.04
C ASN A 62 -4.45 1.22 5.39
N PHE A 63 -4.28 2.05 6.41
CA PHE A 63 -3.95 1.61 7.76
C PHE A 63 -5.18 1.36 8.64
N GLN A 64 -6.36 1.83 8.21
CA GLN A 64 -7.60 1.68 8.98
C GLN A 64 -7.97 0.22 9.18
N GLY A 65 -8.27 -0.15 10.41
CA GLY A 65 -8.68 -1.51 10.77
C GLY A 65 -7.53 -2.52 10.94
N ASP A 66 -6.29 -2.18 10.54
CA ASP A 66 -5.13 -3.05 10.69
C ASP A 66 -4.19 -2.64 11.83
N TYR A 67 -4.32 -1.40 12.30
CA TYR A 67 -3.41 -0.85 13.29
C TYR A 67 -4.14 -0.15 14.42
N THR A 68 -3.54 -0.21 15.62
CA THR A 68 -3.89 0.62 16.77
C THR A 68 -2.95 1.82 16.81
N PRO A 69 -3.45 3.06 16.67
CA PRO A 69 -2.61 4.25 16.69
C PRO A 69 -2.31 4.71 18.11
N LYS A 70 -1.10 5.23 18.31
CA LYS A 70 -0.66 5.93 19.52
C LYS A 70 0.10 7.19 19.13
N LEU A 71 -0.28 8.34 19.69
CA LEU A 71 0.50 9.56 19.53
C LEU A 71 1.79 9.45 20.34
N LEU A 72 2.94 9.55 19.66
CA LEU A 72 4.25 9.55 20.29
C LEU A 72 4.69 10.95 20.69
N ARG A 73 4.62 11.92 19.75
CA ARG A 73 5.07 13.30 19.92
C ARG A 73 4.53 14.20 18.83
N ALA A 74 4.71 15.49 19.02
CA ALA A 74 4.70 16.47 17.94
C ALA A 74 6.14 16.74 17.48
N GLU A 75 6.30 17.05 16.19
CA GLU A 75 7.61 17.32 15.58
C GLU A 75 7.47 18.47 14.57
N GLU A 76 8.42 19.39 14.55
CA GLU A 76 8.48 20.46 13.56
C GLU A 76 9.50 20.08 12.48
N ILE A 77 9.08 20.12 11.21
CA ILE A 77 9.91 19.81 10.05
C ILE A 77 9.67 20.93 9.02
N GLU A 78 10.73 21.62 8.63
CA GLU A 78 10.68 22.71 7.64
C GLU A 78 9.59 23.76 7.95
N GLY A 79 9.43 24.13 9.23
CA GLY A 79 8.46 25.13 9.68
C GLY A 79 7.00 24.65 9.67
N GLN A 80 6.77 23.35 9.55
CA GLN A 80 5.45 22.73 9.66
C GLN A 80 5.39 21.73 10.82
N SER A 81 4.26 21.73 11.53
CA SER A 81 4.04 20.83 12.67
C SER A 81 3.39 19.53 12.25
N TYR A 82 3.90 18.42 12.76
CA TYR A 82 3.42 17.06 12.48
C TYR A 82 3.09 16.31 13.77
N PHE A 83 2.02 15.54 13.74
CA PHE A 83 1.82 14.43 14.66
C PHE A 83 2.70 13.26 14.21
N VAL A 84 3.44 12.68 15.15
CA VAL A 84 4.17 11.43 14.93
C VAL A 84 3.41 10.33 15.66
N LEU A 85 2.83 9.43 14.88
CA LEU A 85 2.02 8.32 15.36
C LEU A 85 2.79 7.01 15.27
N GLU A 86 2.70 6.18 16.30
CA GLU A 86 3.03 4.76 16.21
C GLU A 86 1.76 3.99 15.91
N LEU A 87 1.78 3.24 14.84
CA LEU A 87 0.72 2.35 14.41
C LEU A 87 1.20 0.92 14.69
N THR A 88 0.60 0.26 15.67
CA THR A 88 0.93 -1.13 16.03
C THR A 88 -0.07 -2.07 15.37
N ALA A 89 0.42 -3.09 14.66
CA ALA A 89 -0.43 -4.09 14.03
C ALA A 89 -1.32 -4.78 15.06
N ILE A 90 -2.60 -4.98 14.74
CA ILE A 90 -3.56 -5.62 15.65
C ILE A 90 -3.33 -7.13 15.78
N ASP A 91 -2.68 -7.74 14.78
CA ASP A 91 -2.26 -9.16 14.79
C ASP A 91 -1.15 -9.43 13.76
N SER A 92 -0.63 -10.67 13.75
CA SER A 92 0.47 -11.11 12.88
C SER A 92 0.10 -11.27 11.39
N GLY A 93 -1.16 -11.14 11.01
CA GLY A 93 -1.61 -11.18 9.61
C GLY A 93 -1.48 -9.83 8.89
N VAL A 94 -1.16 -8.76 9.62
CA VAL A 94 -0.90 -7.42 9.04
C VAL A 94 0.49 -7.39 8.42
N THR A 95 0.62 -6.72 7.27
CA THR A 95 1.85 -6.73 6.45
C THR A 95 3.08 -6.23 7.21
N TYR A 96 2.96 -5.14 7.96
CA TYR A 96 4.04 -4.59 8.78
C TYR A 96 3.65 -4.63 10.25
N SER A 97 4.56 -5.04 11.11
CA SER A 97 4.26 -5.15 12.55
C SER A 97 4.08 -3.80 13.23
N LYS A 98 4.79 -2.78 12.72
CA LYS A 98 4.74 -1.41 13.21
C LYS A 98 4.99 -0.42 12.08
N VAL A 99 4.30 0.72 12.13
CA VAL A 99 4.55 1.88 11.27
C VAL A 99 4.71 3.12 12.14
N ILE A 100 5.76 3.92 11.89
CA ILE A 100 5.84 5.28 12.43
C ILE A 100 5.36 6.22 11.33
N TYR A 101 4.39 7.07 11.64
CA TYR A 101 3.64 7.84 10.64
C TYR A 101 3.57 9.32 10.98
N TRP A 102 4.07 10.16 10.08
CA TRP A 102 4.05 11.62 10.22
C TRP A 102 2.86 12.19 9.47
N VAL A 103 2.01 12.89 10.19
CA VAL A 103 0.78 13.52 9.67
C VAL A 103 0.80 14.99 10.00
N ASN A 104 0.65 15.85 9.00
CA ASN A 104 0.63 17.30 9.18
C ASN A 104 -0.55 17.69 10.08
N GLN A 105 -0.28 18.48 11.14
CA GLN A 105 -1.28 18.81 12.16
C GLN A 105 -2.45 19.65 11.64
N ARG A 106 -2.23 20.46 10.61
CA ARG A 106 -3.25 21.38 10.08
C ARG A 106 -4.08 20.74 8.96
N SER A 107 -3.41 20.07 8.02
CA SER A 107 -4.05 19.53 6.83
C SER A 107 -4.42 18.05 6.92
N PHE A 108 -3.94 17.35 7.96
CA PHE A 108 -4.02 15.90 8.14
C PHE A 108 -3.46 15.09 6.96
N ARG A 109 -2.59 15.72 6.16
CA ARG A 109 -1.93 15.04 5.05
C ARG A 109 -0.75 14.22 5.55
N PRO A 110 -0.54 13.01 5.00
CA PRO A 110 0.65 12.23 5.29
C PRO A 110 1.90 12.92 4.73
N TYR A 111 2.98 12.84 5.47
CA TYR A 111 4.29 13.33 5.07
C TYR A 111 5.26 12.18 4.81
N LYS A 112 5.42 11.32 5.83
CA LYS A 112 6.35 10.21 5.82
C LYS A 112 5.79 9.02 6.59
N ALA A 113 6.18 7.80 6.20
CA ALA A 113 5.95 6.59 6.96
C ALA A 113 7.21 5.73 6.99
N GLU A 114 7.52 5.12 8.12
CA GLU A 114 8.58 4.15 8.31
C GLU A 114 8.00 2.81 8.70
N PHE A 115 8.37 1.75 8.00
CA PHE A 115 7.79 0.42 8.14
C PHE A 115 8.77 -0.55 8.78
N TYR A 116 8.33 -1.23 9.83
CA TYR A 116 9.17 -2.06 10.68
C TYR A 116 8.72 -3.51 10.74
N THR A 117 9.70 -4.41 10.91
CA THR A 117 9.48 -5.82 11.28
C THR A 117 9.04 -5.95 12.74
N LEU A 118 8.61 -7.15 13.13
CA LEU A 118 8.34 -7.51 14.53
C LEU A 118 9.59 -7.35 15.42
N SER A 119 10.79 -7.61 14.89
CA SER A 119 12.06 -7.41 15.61
C SER A 119 12.50 -5.95 15.72
N GLY A 120 11.70 -5.00 15.22
CA GLY A 120 12.01 -3.57 15.27
C GLY A 120 12.97 -3.09 14.19
N ARG A 121 13.32 -3.92 13.19
CA ARG A 121 14.18 -3.52 12.08
C ARG A 121 13.39 -2.70 11.06
N LEU A 122 13.92 -1.52 10.68
CA LEU A 122 13.39 -0.72 9.60
C LEU A 122 13.53 -1.48 8.26
N LEU A 123 12.44 -1.59 7.52
CA LEU A 123 12.38 -2.23 6.21
C LEU A 123 12.43 -1.20 5.09
N LYS A 124 11.61 -0.16 5.20
CA LYS A 124 11.48 0.88 4.18
C LYS A 124 10.93 2.18 4.74
N THR A 125 11.16 3.26 4.02
CA THR A 125 10.57 4.58 4.27
C THR A 125 9.74 5.00 3.06
N ALA A 126 8.56 5.54 3.29
CA ALA A 126 7.70 6.12 2.26
C ALA A 126 7.59 7.63 2.45
N HIS A 127 7.71 8.39 1.36
CA HIS A 127 7.48 9.83 1.31
C HIS A 127 6.29 10.13 0.41
N TYR A 128 5.31 10.85 0.95
CA TYR A 128 4.07 11.24 0.26
C TYR A 128 4.23 12.62 -0.36
N LYS A 129 4.14 12.71 -1.69
CA LYS A 129 4.45 13.93 -2.43
C LYS A 129 3.35 14.31 -3.43
N ASN A 130 3.46 15.52 -3.96
CA ASN A 130 2.66 16.01 -5.08
C ASN A 130 1.16 15.91 -4.84
N PHE A 131 0.68 16.51 -3.73
CA PHE A 131 -0.74 16.53 -3.40
C PHE A 131 -1.57 17.28 -4.43
N LYS A 132 -2.53 16.60 -5.07
CA LYS A 132 -3.43 17.13 -6.09
C LYS A 132 -4.84 16.60 -5.91
N PRO A 133 -5.87 17.28 -6.44
CA PRO A 133 -7.20 16.68 -6.57
C PRO A 133 -7.12 15.42 -7.43
N LEU A 134 -7.55 14.28 -6.87
CA LEU A 134 -7.53 12.98 -7.54
C LEU A 134 -8.65 12.09 -6.96
N GLY A 135 -9.58 11.66 -7.81
CA GLY A 135 -10.71 10.85 -7.37
C GLY A 135 -11.65 11.56 -6.38
N GLY A 136 -11.86 12.87 -6.54
CA GLY A 136 -12.78 13.66 -5.69
C GLY A 136 -12.18 14.19 -4.38
N GLU A 137 -10.91 13.82 -4.05
CA GLU A 137 -10.24 14.27 -2.84
C GLU A 137 -8.81 14.72 -3.13
N THR A 138 -8.24 15.56 -2.26
CA THR A 138 -6.81 15.89 -2.34
C THR A 138 -5.98 14.75 -1.77
N ARG A 139 -5.20 14.10 -2.64
CA ARG A 139 -4.37 12.92 -2.34
C ARG A 139 -2.92 13.13 -2.75
N PRO A 140 -1.96 12.43 -2.14
CA PRO A 140 -0.61 12.34 -2.70
C PRO A 140 -0.71 11.65 -4.07
N THR A 141 -0.16 12.27 -5.10
CA THR A 141 -0.10 11.66 -6.44
C THR A 141 1.24 11.00 -6.72
N GLN A 142 2.18 11.12 -5.79
CA GLN A 142 3.46 10.44 -5.86
C GLN A 142 3.83 9.87 -4.49
N LEU A 143 4.26 8.61 -4.48
CA LEU A 143 4.83 7.92 -3.32
C LEU A 143 6.24 7.47 -3.67
N VAL A 144 7.23 7.97 -2.92
CA VAL A 144 8.63 7.54 -3.05
C VAL A 144 8.94 6.57 -1.93
N MET A 145 9.29 5.34 -2.29
CA MET A 145 9.66 4.27 -1.35
C MET A 145 11.17 4.06 -1.39
N GLU A 146 11.81 4.10 -0.24
CA GLU A 146 13.24 3.84 -0.07
C GLU A 146 13.43 2.53 0.70
N ASP A 147 14.25 1.64 0.17
CA ASP A 147 14.60 0.38 0.86
C ASP A 147 15.68 0.66 1.91
N ALA A 148 15.39 0.36 3.18
CA ALA A 148 16.35 0.57 4.26
C ALA A 148 17.49 -0.49 4.26
N LEU A 149 17.32 -1.61 3.55
CA LEU A 149 18.31 -2.70 3.48
C LEU A 149 19.24 -2.55 2.29
N LYS A 150 18.85 -1.72 1.31
CA LYS A 150 19.59 -1.49 0.08
C LYS A 150 19.78 0.00 -0.15
N ALA A 151 20.88 0.52 0.38
CA ALA A 151 21.18 1.94 0.32
C ALA A 151 21.12 2.50 -1.11
N GLY A 152 20.33 3.56 -1.30
CA GLY A 152 20.20 4.25 -2.59
C GLY A 152 19.14 3.67 -3.53
N GLU A 153 18.55 2.51 -3.24
CA GLU A 153 17.44 1.98 -4.06
C GLU A 153 16.12 2.68 -3.70
N LYS A 154 15.50 3.27 -4.71
CA LYS A 154 14.22 3.97 -4.59
C LYS A 154 13.24 3.49 -5.65
N SER A 155 11.99 3.35 -5.26
CA SER A 155 10.86 3.14 -6.18
C SER A 155 9.91 4.31 -6.11
N VAL A 156 9.39 4.73 -7.24
CA VAL A 156 8.41 5.81 -7.34
C VAL A 156 7.11 5.26 -7.90
N LEU A 157 6.02 5.52 -7.18
CA LEU A 157 4.67 5.25 -7.67
C LEU A 157 4.00 6.59 -7.97
N ASP A 158 3.63 6.78 -9.23
CA ASP A 158 2.82 7.91 -9.65
C ASP A 158 1.38 7.47 -9.87
N TYR A 159 0.44 8.15 -9.20
CA TYR A 159 -1.00 7.89 -9.30
C TYR A 159 -1.64 8.86 -10.29
N GLN A 160 -2.32 8.33 -11.29
CA GLN A 160 -2.98 9.10 -12.35
C GLN A 160 -4.38 8.55 -12.65
N ASN A 161 -5.24 9.39 -13.22
CA ASN A 161 -6.53 8.98 -13.78
C ASN A 161 -7.44 8.22 -12.79
N MET A 162 -7.37 8.57 -11.50
CA MET A 162 -8.26 7.97 -10.48
C MET A 162 -9.66 8.52 -10.65
N MET A 163 -10.64 7.64 -10.71
CA MET A 163 -12.07 7.97 -10.80
C MET A 163 -12.85 7.21 -9.73
N GLN A 164 -13.84 7.88 -9.16
CA GLN A 164 -14.86 7.20 -8.39
C GLN A 164 -15.82 6.47 -9.32
N LYS A 165 -16.06 5.19 -9.05
CA LYS A 165 -16.97 4.36 -9.82
C LYS A 165 -17.58 3.31 -8.90
N ASP A 166 -18.86 3.04 -9.07
CA ASP A 166 -19.48 1.90 -8.40
C ASP A 166 -18.94 0.60 -9.00
N LEU A 167 -18.31 -0.21 -8.15
CA LEU A 167 -17.67 -1.45 -8.55
C LEU A 167 -18.38 -2.63 -7.89
N PRO A 168 -19.02 -3.51 -8.67
CA PRO A 168 -19.74 -4.64 -8.10
C PRO A 168 -18.78 -5.64 -7.45
N ASP A 169 -19.16 -6.23 -6.33
CA ASP A 169 -18.34 -7.17 -5.55
C ASP A 169 -17.85 -8.38 -6.34
N LYS A 170 -18.59 -8.77 -7.38
CA LYS A 170 -18.23 -9.90 -8.24
C LYS A 170 -16.87 -9.75 -8.94
N ILE A 171 -16.36 -8.51 -9.15
CA ILE A 171 -15.04 -8.31 -9.75
C ILE A 171 -13.90 -8.62 -8.77
N PHE A 172 -14.17 -8.64 -7.47
CA PHE A 172 -13.21 -8.97 -6.42
C PHE A 172 -13.31 -10.44 -6.01
N THR A 173 -13.33 -11.34 -7.01
CA THR A 173 -13.39 -12.79 -6.79
C THR A 173 -12.32 -13.51 -7.62
N LYS A 174 -11.86 -14.66 -7.12
CA LYS A 174 -10.89 -15.51 -7.84
C LYS A 174 -11.43 -15.99 -9.19
N ASP A 175 -12.72 -16.23 -9.28
CA ASP A 175 -13.35 -16.66 -10.54
C ASP A 175 -13.41 -15.53 -11.57
N TYR A 176 -13.47 -14.27 -11.12
CA TYR A 176 -13.38 -13.13 -12.02
C TYR A 176 -11.98 -12.97 -12.60
N LEU A 177 -10.93 -13.28 -11.82
CA LEU A 177 -9.54 -13.20 -12.29
C LEU A 177 -9.31 -14.08 -13.52
N LYS A 178 -9.94 -15.27 -13.56
CA LYS A 178 -9.83 -16.22 -14.67
C LYS A 178 -10.52 -15.75 -15.96
N LYS A 179 -11.37 -14.71 -15.87
CA LYS A 179 -12.14 -14.17 -17.02
C LYS A 179 -11.51 -12.91 -17.62
N LEU A 180 -10.39 -12.45 -17.03
CA LEU A 180 -9.69 -11.25 -17.46
C LEU A 180 -8.52 -11.55 -18.42
N GLU A 181 -8.48 -12.76 -18.96
CA GLU A 181 -7.55 -13.20 -20.01
C GLU A 181 -7.79 -12.47 -21.33
#